data_c79c08aedcca147f3bc64c625716fa92
#
_entry.id   c79c08aedcca147f3bc64c625716fa92
#
_cell.length_a   1.000
_cell.length_b   1.000
_cell.length_c   1.000
_cell.angle_alpha   90.00
_cell.angle_beta   90.00
_cell.angle_gamma   90.00
#
_symmetry.space_group_name_H-M   'P 1'
#
loop_
_entity.id
_entity.type
_entity.pdbx_description
1 polymer ?
#
loop_
_entity_poly.entity_id
_entity_poly.type
_entity_poly.pdbx_seq_one_letter_code
_entity_poly.pdbx_strand_id
1 'polypeptide(L)'
;MKYLPEGVNPALLKEFENIGEVETAAESGEIFEGRVTVCDTARNLHIRLGKIHGVIPYKEGALGISDGSVRDIALISKVNKIVCFKVTGIGDFGGEAVALLSRRLVQQECMDNYISHLSVGDVIGAKVTHLEKFGAFIDIGAGINALIPIDMLSVSRISHPRQRLSEGQKIKVV
;
A
#
# COMPACT_ATOMS: atom_id res chain seq x y z
N MET A 1 -6.13 15.43 -1.97
CA MET A 1 -4.96 14.60 -2.33
C MET A 1 -5.45 13.23 -2.78
N LYS A 2 -5.04 12.79 -3.96
CA LYS A 2 -5.50 11.52 -4.55
C LYS A 2 -4.76 10.30 -3.96
N TYR A 3 -3.49 10.46 -3.60
CA TYR A 3 -2.62 9.37 -3.15
C TYR A 3 -2.30 9.52 -1.68
N LEU A 4 -3.16 8.95 -0.84
CA LEU A 4 -2.98 8.93 0.61
C LEU A 4 -2.19 7.69 1.04
N PRO A 5 -1.57 7.70 2.23
CA PRO A 5 -1.07 6.48 2.84
C PRO A 5 -2.15 5.40 2.93
N GLU A 6 -1.76 4.15 2.81
CA GLU A 6 -2.69 3.02 2.86
C GLU A 6 -3.41 2.94 4.21
N GLY A 7 -4.72 2.70 4.18
CA GLY A 7 -5.54 2.50 5.36
C GLY A 7 -5.99 3.76 6.08
N VAL A 8 -5.71 4.97 5.55
CA VAL A 8 -6.14 6.21 6.21
C VAL A 8 -7.50 6.71 5.75
N ASN A 9 -8.00 6.25 4.62
CA ASN A 9 -9.30 6.68 4.08
C ASN A 9 -10.29 5.50 4.00
N PRO A 10 -11.21 5.36 4.97
CA PRO A 10 -12.19 4.27 4.96
C PRO A 10 -13.11 4.25 3.74
N ALA A 11 -13.29 5.38 3.07
CA ALA A 11 -14.12 5.46 1.87
C ALA A 11 -13.58 4.67 0.68
N LEU A 12 -12.28 4.30 0.70
CA LEU A 12 -11.66 3.49 -0.34
C LEU A 12 -11.84 1.98 -0.14
N LEU A 13 -12.28 1.54 1.04
CA LEU A 13 -12.58 0.13 1.31
C LEU A 13 -13.69 -0.35 0.39
N LYS A 14 -13.43 -1.45 -0.33
CA LYS A 14 -14.33 -1.94 -1.37
C LYS A 14 -14.86 -3.33 -1.06
N GLU A 15 -16.15 -3.51 -1.33
CA GLU A 15 -16.81 -4.81 -1.34
C GLU A 15 -17.57 -4.96 -2.66
N PHE A 16 -17.56 -6.15 -3.22
CA PHE A 16 -18.28 -6.49 -4.44
C PHE A 16 -19.37 -7.52 -4.16
N GLU A 17 -20.53 -7.37 -4.76
CA GLU A 17 -21.63 -8.32 -4.68
C GLU A 17 -21.54 -9.40 -5.78
N ASN A 18 -20.99 -9.05 -6.95
CA ASN A 18 -20.92 -9.94 -8.10
C ASN A 18 -19.77 -9.54 -9.04
N ILE A 19 -19.52 -10.41 -10.02
CA ILE A 19 -18.47 -10.24 -11.02
C ILE A 19 -18.72 -9.02 -11.94
N GLY A 20 -19.97 -8.68 -12.20
CA GLY A 20 -20.30 -7.49 -13.01
C GLY A 20 -19.78 -6.20 -12.39
N GLU A 21 -19.81 -6.09 -11.07
CA GLU A 21 -19.23 -4.94 -10.37
C GLU A 21 -17.70 -4.91 -10.49
N VAL A 22 -17.06 -6.08 -10.53
CA VAL A 22 -15.60 -6.18 -10.75
C VAL A 22 -15.23 -5.68 -12.15
N GLU A 23 -16.00 -6.06 -13.17
CA GLU A 23 -15.80 -5.58 -14.55
C GLU A 23 -15.92 -4.06 -14.63
N THR A 24 -16.94 -3.50 -14.00
CA THR A 24 -17.14 -2.03 -13.93
C THR A 24 -15.96 -1.34 -13.24
N ALA A 25 -15.48 -1.91 -12.15
CA ALA A 25 -14.34 -1.38 -11.42
C ALA A 25 -13.05 -1.43 -12.25
N ALA A 26 -12.86 -2.49 -13.04
CA ALA A 26 -11.70 -2.59 -13.94
C ALA A 26 -11.73 -1.50 -15.02
N GLU A 27 -12.90 -1.23 -15.58
CA GLU A 27 -13.07 -0.17 -16.58
C GLU A 27 -12.90 1.23 -16.01
N SER A 28 -13.34 1.47 -14.77
CA SER A 28 -13.28 2.78 -14.13
C SER A 28 -11.87 3.25 -13.82
N GLY A 29 -10.95 2.32 -13.57
CA GLY A 29 -9.59 2.62 -13.15
C GLY A 29 -9.50 3.29 -11.77
N GLU A 30 -10.54 3.19 -10.96
CA GLU A 30 -10.55 3.76 -9.60
C GLU A 30 -9.61 3.02 -8.66
N ILE A 31 -9.09 3.76 -7.69
CA ILE A 31 -8.26 3.21 -6.62
C ILE A 31 -9.17 2.80 -5.47
N PHE A 32 -9.02 1.55 -5.03
CA PHE A 32 -9.71 1.00 -3.87
C PHE A 32 -8.72 0.49 -2.85
N GLU A 33 -9.22 0.13 -1.68
CA GLU A 33 -8.44 -0.50 -0.62
C GLU A 33 -9.15 -1.75 -0.09
N GLY A 34 -8.37 -2.66 0.47
CA GLY A 34 -8.88 -3.85 1.13
C GLY A 34 -7.82 -4.46 2.04
N ARG A 35 -8.29 -5.30 2.98
CA ARG A 35 -7.40 -5.98 3.92
C ARG A 35 -6.88 -7.29 3.33
N VAL A 36 -5.57 -7.45 3.34
CA VAL A 36 -4.92 -8.70 2.96
C VAL A 36 -5.17 -9.75 4.04
N THR A 37 -5.70 -10.90 3.64
CA THR A 37 -5.97 -12.02 4.54
C THR A 37 -4.84 -13.05 4.55
N VAL A 38 -4.25 -13.32 3.39
CA VAL A 38 -3.22 -14.35 3.20
C VAL A 38 -2.21 -13.88 2.17
N CYS A 39 -0.95 -14.24 2.39
CA CYS A 39 0.09 -14.26 1.37
C CYS A 39 0.41 -15.73 1.11
N ASP A 40 0.14 -16.23 -0.08
CA ASP A 40 0.33 -17.65 -0.40
C ASP A 40 1.82 -17.99 -0.67
N THR A 41 2.10 -19.27 -0.92
CA THR A 41 3.48 -19.73 -1.15
C THR A 41 4.11 -19.16 -2.41
N ALA A 42 3.29 -18.77 -3.39
CA ALA A 42 3.74 -18.07 -4.61
C ALA A 42 3.83 -16.54 -4.43
N ARG A 43 3.59 -16.03 -3.21
CA ARG A 43 3.60 -14.61 -2.84
C ARG A 43 2.48 -13.81 -3.48
N ASN A 44 1.39 -14.44 -3.84
CA ASN A 44 0.17 -13.72 -4.22
C ASN A 44 -0.54 -13.25 -2.93
N LEU A 45 -1.06 -12.03 -2.96
CA LEU A 45 -1.83 -11.50 -1.84
C LEU A 45 -3.33 -11.73 -2.09
N HIS A 46 -4.02 -12.23 -1.08
CA HIS A 46 -5.44 -12.53 -1.14
C HIS A 46 -6.21 -11.53 -0.31
N ILE A 47 -7.27 -10.96 -0.90
CA ILE A 47 -8.12 -9.96 -0.27
C ILE A 47 -9.58 -10.40 -0.43
N ARG A 48 -10.34 -10.40 0.68
CA ARG A 48 -11.78 -10.65 0.59
C ARG A 48 -12.49 -9.34 0.32
N LEU A 49 -13.16 -9.26 -0.83
CA LEU A 49 -13.88 -8.06 -1.28
C LEU A 49 -15.38 -8.34 -1.27
N GLY A 50 -15.99 -8.43 -0.07
CA GLY A 50 -17.38 -8.83 0.08
C GLY A 50 -17.58 -10.27 -0.35
N LYS A 51 -18.39 -10.50 -1.39
CA LYS A 51 -18.65 -11.85 -1.94
C LYS A 51 -17.61 -12.31 -2.95
N ILE A 52 -16.70 -11.44 -3.35
CA ILE A 52 -15.69 -11.73 -4.37
C ILE A 52 -14.32 -11.88 -3.72
N HIS A 53 -13.59 -12.90 -4.16
CA HIS A 53 -12.20 -13.11 -3.79
C HIS A 53 -11.32 -12.26 -4.71
N GLY A 54 -10.46 -11.42 -4.14
CA GLY A 54 -9.48 -10.64 -4.86
C GLY A 54 -8.08 -11.23 -4.72
N VAL A 55 -7.31 -11.18 -5.79
CA VAL A 55 -5.92 -11.65 -5.81
C VAL A 55 -5.02 -10.57 -6.40
N ILE A 56 -3.97 -10.21 -5.69
CA ILE A 56 -2.88 -9.42 -6.23
C ILE A 56 -1.77 -10.39 -6.59
N PRO A 57 -1.51 -10.63 -7.90
CA PRO A 57 -0.42 -11.51 -8.33
C PRO A 57 0.94 -11.01 -7.83
N TYR A 58 1.89 -11.90 -7.64
CA TYR A 58 3.21 -11.61 -7.06
C TYR A 58 3.86 -10.33 -7.61
N LYS A 59 3.97 -10.24 -8.94
CA LYS A 59 4.62 -9.10 -9.60
C LYS A 59 3.82 -7.80 -9.51
N GLU A 60 2.54 -7.90 -9.16
CA GLU A 60 1.65 -6.74 -8.97
C GLU A 60 1.53 -6.31 -7.50
N GLY A 61 2.24 -6.97 -6.61
CA GLY A 61 2.19 -6.71 -5.18
C GLY A 61 2.83 -5.39 -4.75
N ALA A 62 3.86 -4.96 -5.45
CA ALA A 62 4.51 -3.67 -5.21
C ALA A 62 5.38 -3.28 -6.40
N LEU A 63 5.58 -1.97 -6.55
CA LEU A 63 6.59 -1.44 -7.45
C LEU A 63 7.97 -1.87 -6.94
N GLY A 64 8.80 -2.44 -7.81
CA GLY A 64 10.13 -2.91 -7.46
C GLY A 64 10.27 -4.40 -7.18
N ILE A 65 9.17 -5.16 -7.15
CA ILE A 65 9.25 -6.63 -7.02
C ILE A 65 9.89 -7.25 -8.26
N SER A 66 9.46 -6.82 -9.46
CA SER A 66 9.92 -7.41 -10.72
C SER A 66 11.41 -7.21 -11.00
N ASP A 67 11.99 -6.09 -10.55
CA ASP A 67 13.41 -5.78 -10.74
C ASP A 67 14.29 -6.15 -9.54
N GLY A 68 13.69 -6.70 -8.48
CA GLY A 68 14.39 -7.12 -7.27
C GLY A 68 14.75 -6.00 -6.29
N SER A 69 14.34 -4.76 -6.55
CA SER A 69 14.61 -3.64 -5.63
C SER A 69 13.77 -3.71 -4.35
N VAL A 70 12.65 -4.42 -4.39
CA VAL A 70 11.80 -4.71 -3.23
C VAL A 70 11.78 -6.22 -3.01
N ARG A 71 12.01 -6.66 -1.78
CA ARG A 71 12.06 -8.07 -1.41
C ARG A 71 10.68 -8.63 -1.06
N ASP A 72 10.51 -9.95 -1.15
CA ASP A 72 9.28 -10.67 -0.84
C ASP A 72 8.74 -10.40 0.56
N ILE A 73 9.61 -10.15 1.53
CA ILE A 73 9.20 -9.82 2.90
C ILE A 73 8.28 -8.58 2.95
N ALA A 74 8.43 -7.66 2.00
CA ALA A 74 7.56 -6.50 1.90
C ALA A 74 6.11 -6.89 1.58
N LEU A 75 5.89 -8.01 0.88
CA LEU A 75 4.55 -8.55 0.62
C LEU A 75 4.03 -9.35 1.81
N ILE A 76 4.87 -10.21 2.37
CA ILE A 76 4.50 -11.03 3.54
C ILE A 76 4.07 -10.15 4.71
N SER A 77 4.74 -9.03 4.90
CA SER A 77 4.43 -8.07 5.98
C SER A 77 3.07 -7.38 5.83
N LYS A 78 2.42 -7.51 4.67
CA LYS A 78 1.10 -6.90 4.41
C LYS A 78 -0.08 -7.75 4.87
N VAL A 79 0.14 -8.98 5.29
CA VAL A 79 -0.94 -9.82 5.86
C VAL A 79 -1.58 -9.09 7.04
N ASN A 80 -2.91 -9.07 7.07
CA ASN A 80 -3.75 -8.34 8.03
C ASN A 80 -3.67 -6.81 7.95
N LYS A 81 -3.03 -6.27 6.91
CA LYS A 81 -2.96 -4.83 6.67
C LYS A 81 -3.81 -4.43 5.47
N ILE A 82 -4.24 -3.18 5.45
CA ILE A 82 -4.98 -2.59 4.34
C ILE A 82 -3.98 -2.15 3.28
N VAL A 83 -4.23 -2.54 2.03
CA VAL A 83 -3.44 -2.12 0.88
C VAL A 83 -4.32 -1.49 -0.18
N CYS A 84 -3.75 -0.59 -0.96
CA CYS A 84 -4.42 0.01 -2.11
C CYS A 84 -4.26 -0.87 -3.35
N PHE A 85 -5.22 -0.78 -4.26
CA PHE A 85 -5.16 -1.50 -5.54
C PHE A 85 -6.07 -0.87 -6.57
N LYS A 86 -5.82 -1.22 -7.83
CA LYS A 86 -6.76 -1.09 -8.95
C LYS A 86 -7.20 -2.48 -9.37
N VAL A 87 -8.44 -2.58 -9.84
CA VAL A 87 -8.93 -3.81 -10.47
C VAL A 87 -8.42 -3.83 -11.91
N THR A 88 -7.72 -4.88 -12.31
CA THR A 88 -7.18 -5.04 -13.66
C THR A 88 -8.02 -5.93 -14.55
N GLY A 89 -8.86 -6.78 -13.95
CA GLY A 89 -9.72 -7.70 -14.70
C GLY A 89 -10.24 -8.82 -13.82
N ILE A 90 -10.68 -9.88 -14.48
CA ILE A 90 -11.18 -11.08 -13.85
C ILE A 90 -10.23 -12.22 -14.23
N GLY A 91 -9.91 -13.05 -13.26
CA GLY A 91 -9.09 -14.24 -13.46
C GLY A 91 -9.75 -15.47 -12.88
N ASP A 92 -9.02 -16.58 -12.95
CA ASP A 92 -9.38 -17.84 -12.33
C ASP A 92 -8.28 -18.23 -11.32
N PHE A 93 -8.70 -18.59 -10.13
CA PHE A 93 -7.78 -19.05 -9.09
C PHE A 93 -8.42 -20.26 -8.40
N GLY A 94 -7.82 -21.43 -8.61
CA GLY A 94 -8.36 -22.67 -8.06
C GLY A 94 -9.76 -23.04 -8.56
N GLY A 95 -10.11 -22.69 -9.80
CA GLY A 95 -11.43 -22.94 -10.38
C GLY A 95 -12.50 -21.92 -10.03
N GLU A 96 -12.16 -20.89 -9.27
CA GLU A 96 -13.06 -19.80 -8.87
C GLU A 96 -12.72 -18.53 -9.67
N ALA A 97 -13.76 -17.82 -10.14
CA ALA A 97 -13.56 -16.49 -10.73
C ALA A 97 -13.18 -15.50 -9.65
N VAL A 98 -12.08 -14.77 -9.86
CA VAL A 98 -11.56 -13.82 -8.90
C VAL A 98 -11.36 -12.46 -9.54
N ALA A 99 -11.35 -11.40 -8.71
CA ALA A 99 -10.91 -10.09 -9.14
C ALA A 99 -9.37 -10.06 -9.16
N LEU A 100 -8.81 -9.75 -10.31
CA LEU A 100 -7.36 -9.50 -10.43
C LEU A 100 -7.07 -8.06 -10.07
N LEU A 101 -6.12 -7.86 -9.17
CA LEU A 101 -5.82 -6.58 -8.58
C LEU A 101 -4.35 -6.23 -8.79
N SER A 102 -4.03 -4.93 -8.82
CA SER A 102 -2.65 -4.45 -8.89
C SER A 102 -2.42 -3.31 -7.91
N ARG A 103 -1.55 -3.53 -6.94
CA ARG A 103 -1.01 -2.50 -6.07
C ARG A 103 0.10 -1.74 -6.79
N ARG A 104 0.89 -2.44 -7.59
CA ARG A 104 1.99 -1.85 -8.37
C ARG A 104 1.53 -0.69 -9.25
N LEU A 105 0.37 -0.82 -9.92
CA LEU A 105 -0.15 0.25 -10.78
C LEU A 105 -0.47 1.51 -9.97
N VAL A 106 -1.04 1.38 -8.78
CA VAL A 106 -1.33 2.54 -7.91
C VAL A 106 -0.03 3.21 -7.47
N GLN A 107 0.97 2.41 -7.11
CA GLN A 107 2.28 2.94 -6.71
C GLN A 107 2.97 3.63 -7.87
N GLN A 108 2.90 3.06 -9.09
CA GLN A 108 3.47 3.69 -10.28
C GLN A 108 2.80 5.04 -10.56
N GLU A 109 1.48 5.10 -10.51
CA GLU A 109 0.77 6.38 -10.67
C GLU A 109 1.15 7.38 -9.59
N CYS A 110 1.26 6.94 -8.36
CA CYS A 110 1.66 7.79 -7.23
C CYS A 110 3.07 8.37 -7.46
N MET A 111 4.00 7.54 -7.90
CA MET A 111 5.35 8.00 -8.25
C MET A 111 5.30 9.04 -9.36
N ASP A 112 4.61 8.75 -10.46
CA ASP A 112 4.62 9.60 -11.65
C ASP A 112 3.86 10.92 -11.46
N ASN A 113 2.74 10.88 -10.75
CA ASN A 113 1.81 12.01 -10.67
C ASN A 113 1.87 12.78 -9.34
N TYR A 114 2.58 12.28 -8.35
CA TYR A 114 2.66 12.90 -7.03
C TYR A 114 4.09 12.99 -6.50
N ILE A 115 4.76 11.86 -6.26
CA ILE A 115 6.07 11.84 -5.62
C ILE A 115 7.12 12.59 -6.47
N SER A 116 7.13 12.35 -7.79
CA SER A 116 8.07 12.99 -8.71
C SER A 116 7.89 14.52 -8.82
N HIS A 117 6.76 15.05 -8.36
CA HIS A 117 6.47 16.47 -8.37
C HIS A 117 6.76 17.17 -7.03
N LEU A 118 7.20 16.42 -6.03
CA LEU A 118 7.56 16.98 -4.73
C LEU A 118 8.87 17.75 -4.82
N SER A 119 8.92 18.88 -4.13
CA SER A 119 10.11 19.73 -4.02
C SER A 119 10.60 19.79 -2.57
N VAL A 120 11.87 20.06 -2.39
CA VAL A 120 12.44 20.26 -1.07
C VAL A 120 11.69 21.40 -0.38
N GLY A 121 11.22 21.14 0.85
CA GLY A 121 10.41 22.08 1.63
C GLY A 121 8.92 21.85 1.56
N ASP A 122 8.44 20.98 0.69
CA ASP A 122 7.02 20.61 0.67
C ASP A 122 6.65 19.86 1.94
N VAL A 123 5.48 20.20 2.48
CA VAL A 123 4.92 19.52 3.65
C VAL A 123 3.87 18.51 3.17
N ILE A 124 4.07 17.24 3.48
CA ILE A 124 3.16 16.17 3.08
C ILE A 124 2.65 15.37 4.27
N GLY A 125 1.48 14.77 4.10
CA GLY A 125 0.96 13.81 5.07
C GLY A 125 1.61 12.44 4.88
N ALA A 126 1.88 11.76 5.99
CA ALA A 126 2.46 10.43 6.01
C ALA A 126 1.89 9.60 7.15
N LYS A 127 2.11 8.30 7.11
CA LYS A 127 1.75 7.39 8.20
C LYS A 127 2.97 6.56 8.59
N VAL A 128 3.25 6.48 9.88
CA VAL A 128 4.34 5.65 10.41
C VAL A 128 3.99 4.18 10.20
N THR A 129 4.86 3.45 9.52
CA THR A 129 4.66 2.02 9.24
C THR A 129 5.53 1.12 10.09
N HIS A 130 6.75 1.54 10.39
CA HIS A 130 7.69 0.74 11.18
C HIS A 130 8.74 1.63 11.84
N LEU A 131 9.18 1.25 13.04
CA LEU A 131 10.19 1.97 13.81
C LEU A 131 11.41 1.10 14.03
N GLU A 132 12.59 1.64 13.70
CA GLU A 132 13.90 1.04 13.94
C GLU A 132 14.79 1.98 14.74
N LYS A 133 15.86 1.46 15.33
CA LYS A 133 16.83 2.29 16.07
C LYS A 133 17.36 3.47 15.27
N PHE A 134 17.51 3.32 13.96
CA PHE A 134 18.11 4.31 13.08
C PHE A 134 17.10 5.29 12.48
N GLY A 135 15.81 5.04 12.63
CA GLY A 135 14.80 5.94 12.09
C GLY A 135 13.40 5.35 12.00
N ALA A 136 12.51 6.11 11.39
CA ALA A 136 11.13 5.73 11.18
C ALA A 136 10.83 5.51 9.70
N PHE A 137 10.26 4.35 9.36
CA PHE A 137 9.70 4.13 8.03
C PHE A 137 8.28 4.69 7.99
N ILE A 138 7.98 5.40 6.92
CA ILE A 138 6.71 6.07 6.72
C ILE A 138 6.15 5.75 5.33
N ASP A 139 4.84 5.68 5.25
CA ASP A 139 4.08 5.62 4.00
C ASP A 139 3.78 7.05 3.57
N ILE A 140 4.33 7.47 2.45
CA ILE A 140 4.15 8.82 1.89
C ILE A 140 3.08 8.89 0.80
N GLY A 141 2.42 7.78 0.53
CA GLY A 141 1.34 7.65 -0.43
C GLY A 141 1.34 6.27 -1.08
N ALA A 142 0.18 5.65 -1.17
CA ALA A 142 -0.03 4.35 -1.83
C ALA A 142 0.92 3.24 -1.34
N GLY A 143 1.35 3.28 -0.09
CA GLY A 143 2.29 2.30 0.46
C GLY A 143 3.74 2.51 0.02
N ILE A 144 4.07 3.62 -0.61
CA ILE A 144 5.46 3.95 -0.95
C ILE A 144 6.19 4.38 0.31
N ASN A 145 7.24 3.65 0.66
CA ASN A 145 8.00 3.89 1.88
C ASN A 145 9.09 4.94 1.70
N ALA A 146 9.26 5.76 2.74
CA ALA A 146 10.41 6.63 2.93
C ALA A 146 10.97 6.42 4.35
N LEU A 147 12.17 6.89 4.59
CA LEU A 147 12.84 6.80 5.88
C LEU A 147 13.10 8.20 6.43
N ILE A 148 12.71 8.42 7.68
CA ILE A 148 13.15 9.59 8.45
C ILE A 148 14.27 9.12 9.37
N PRO A 149 15.51 9.55 9.16
CA PRO A 149 16.62 9.22 10.08
C PRO A 149 16.34 9.72 11.50
N ILE A 150 16.86 9.02 12.50
CA ILE A 150 16.56 9.32 13.91
C ILE A 150 16.98 10.74 14.32
N ASP A 151 18.05 11.27 13.76
CA ASP A 151 18.54 12.62 14.02
C ASP A 151 17.65 13.72 13.44
N MET A 152 16.71 13.36 12.56
CA MET A 152 15.73 14.27 11.96
C MET A 152 14.37 14.23 12.66
N LEU A 153 14.20 13.37 13.67
CA LEU A 153 12.91 13.19 14.37
C LEU A 153 12.74 14.13 15.56
N SER A 154 13.82 14.63 16.12
CA SER A 154 13.80 15.49 17.32
C SER A 154 15.03 16.38 17.38
N VAL A 155 14.84 17.61 17.88
CA VAL A 155 15.97 18.50 18.20
C VAL A 155 16.75 17.98 19.42
N SER A 156 16.08 17.23 20.30
CA SER A 156 16.72 16.55 21.42
C SER A 156 17.23 15.18 20.96
N ARG A 157 18.34 14.74 21.56
CA ARG A 157 18.86 13.40 21.32
C ARG A 157 17.90 12.35 21.90
N ILE A 158 17.50 11.39 21.07
CA ILE A 158 16.66 10.25 21.46
C ILE A 158 17.40 8.96 21.09
N SER A 159 17.14 7.89 21.85
CA SER A 159 17.78 6.59 21.63
C SER A 159 16.98 5.69 20.68
N HIS A 160 15.69 5.96 20.53
CA HIS A 160 14.81 5.20 19.64
C HIS A 160 13.64 6.07 19.19
N PRO A 161 13.19 5.94 17.92
CA PRO A 161 12.03 6.70 17.39
C PRO A 161 10.74 6.53 18.19
N ARG A 162 10.55 5.40 18.87
CA ARG A 162 9.34 5.16 19.71
C ARG A 162 9.18 6.17 20.85
N GLN A 163 10.21 6.93 21.17
CA GLN A 163 10.12 8.02 22.15
C GLN A 163 9.32 9.21 21.63
N ARG A 164 9.11 9.30 20.32
CA ARG A 164 8.36 10.38 19.66
C ARG A 164 7.20 9.91 18.80
N LEU A 165 7.27 8.70 18.22
CA LEU A 165 6.34 8.18 17.24
C LEU A 165 5.81 6.80 17.64
N SER A 166 4.62 6.47 17.11
CA SER A 166 4.03 5.14 17.23
C SER A 166 3.67 4.63 15.83
N GLU A 167 3.72 3.32 15.63
CA GLU A 167 3.27 2.70 14.38
C GLU A 167 1.79 3.02 14.14
N GLY A 168 1.43 3.31 12.88
CA GLY A 168 0.09 3.72 12.50
C GLY A 168 -0.23 5.20 12.69
N GLN A 169 0.65 5.95 13.34
CA GLN A 169 0.44 7.38 13.59
C GLN A 169 0.48 8.19 12.29
N LYS A 170 -0.51 9.06 12.12
CA LYS A 170 -0.53 10.03 11.02
C LYS A 170 0.32 11.23 11.42
N ILE A 171 1.22 11.63 10.53
CA ILE A 171 2.15 12.75 10.76
C ILE A 171 2.24 13.63 9.53
N LYS A 172 2.80 14.82 9.71
CA LYS A 172 3.25 15.67 8.60
C LYS A 172 4.76 15.68 8.57
N VAL A 173 5.31 15.60 7.37
CA VAL A 173 6.76 15.58 7.14
C VAL A 173 7.13 16.55 6.03
N VAL A 174 8.41 16.96 6.01
CA VAL A 174 8.98 17.88 5.02
C VAL A 174 9.95 17.13 4.13
#